data_323ac66a143a9e70a7f0cf64d77538ba
#
_entry.id   323ac66a143a9e70a7f0cf64d77538ba
#
_cell.length_a   1.000
_cell.length_b   1.000
_cell.length_c   1.000
_cell.angle_alpha   90.00
_cell.angle_beta   90.00
_cell.angle_gamma   90.00
#
_symmetry.space_group_name_H-M   'P 1'
#
loop_
_entity.id
_entity.type
_entity.pdbx_description
1 polymer ?
#
loop_
_entity_poly.entity_id
_entity_poly.type
_entity_poly.pdbx_seq_one_letter_code
_entity_poly.pdbx_strand_id
1 'polypeptide(L)'
;MIIARTEEEFSQVVKQYHLQDLTANEEDKLYLAKNQGFEIIKIREILYIKSIKNYLEFYTVGGKIRVRSPLYFYEKKLAKDFIKISRNTLVNFEQITRLETDFVYGVVLWISEDKLPVSRRYLANINQKLKEGARK
;
A
#
# COMPACT_ATOMS: atom_id res chain seq x y z
N MET A 1 -25.98 -10.62 7.30
CA MET A 1 -24.58 -10.19 7.30
C MET A 1 -24.47 -8.73 6.90
N ILE A 2 -23.76 -7.94 7.68
CA ILE A 2 -23.54 -6.53 7.36
C ILE A 2 -22.33 -6.44 6.44
N ILE A 3 -22.51 -5.73 5.32
CA ILE A 3 -21.45 -5.54 4.34
C ILE A 3 -20.93 -4.12 4.47
N ALA A 4 -19.63 -3.97 4.75
CA ALA A 4 -18.98 -2.68 4.76
C ALA A 4 -18.27 -2.47 3.43
N ARG A 5 -18.40 -1.28 2.85
CA ARG A 5 -17.80 -0.94 1.56
C ARG A 5 -16.52 -0.18 1.70
N THR A 6 -16.31 0.42 2.85
CA THR A 6 -15.13 1.21 3.12
C THR A 6 -14.55 0.80 4.45
N GLU A 7 -13.32 1.22 4.69
CA GLU A 7 -12.67 0.97 5.96
C GLU A 7 -13.38 1.68 7.10
N GLU A 8 -13.94 2.85 6.82
CA GLU A 8 -14.72 3.59 7.80
C GLU A 8 -15.97 2.83 8.20
N GLU A 9 -16.70 2.29 7.22
CA GLU A 9 -17.87 1.45 7.49
C GLU A 9 -17.49 0.21 8.27
N PHE A 10 -16.34 -0.39 7.97
CA PHE A 10 -15.85 -1.54 8.71
C PHE A 10 -15.61 -1.18 10.17
N SER A 11 -15.00 -0.02 10.44
CA SER A 11 -14.76 0.44 11.80
C SER A 11 -16.05 0.59 12.58
N GLN A 12 -17.11 1.08 11.94
CA GLN A 12 -18.41 1.19 12.56
C GLN A 12 -19.01 -0.18 12.87
N VAL A 13 -18.86 -1.13 11.96
CA VAL A 13 -19.34 -2.49 12.17
C VAL A 13 -18.63 -3.13 13.37
N VAL A 14 -17.32 -2.95 13.46
CA VAL A 14 -16.53 -3.47 14.57
C VAL A 14 -17.04 -2.91 15.89
N LYS A 15 -17.28 -1.61 15.97
CA LYS A 15 -17.79 -0.97 17.18
C LYS A 15 -19.18 -1.49 17.54
N GLN A 16 -20.05 -1.64 16.55
CA GLN A 16 -21.43 -2.07 16.75
C GLN A 16 -21.52 -3.49 17.29
N TYR A 17 -20.64 -4.37 16.85
CA TYR A 17 -20.69 -5.79 17.21
C TYR A 17 -19.59 -6.21 18.19
N HIS A 18 -18.89 -5.25 18.78
CA HIS A 18 -17.82 -5.52 19.75
C HIS A 18 -16.75 -6.46 19.21
N LEU A 19 -16.32 -6.19 17.97
CA LEU A 19 -15.32 -7.01 17.29
C LEU A 19 -13.90 -6.44 17.45
N GLN A 20 -13.62 -5.79 18.59
CA GLN A 20 -12.32 -5.15 18.81
C GLN A 20 -11.13 -6.12 18.71
N ASP A 21 -11.35 -7.38 19.00
CA ASP A 21 -10.28 -8.39 18.89
C ASP A 21 -9.75 -8.51 17.46
N LEU A 22 -10.59 -8.21 16.46
CA LEU A 22 -10.17 -8.25 15.06
C LEU A 22 -9.30 -7.06 14.70
N THR A 23 -9.31 -6.01 15.51
CA THR A 23 -8.55 -4.79 15.24
C THR A 23 -7.45 -4.55 16.26
N ALA A 24 -7.11 -5.58 17.05
CA ALA A 24 -6.10 -5.47 18.11
C ALA A 24 -4.75 -4.94 17.61
N ASN A 25 -4.42 -5.20 16.33
CA ASN A 25 -3.19 -4.77 15.71
C ASN A 25 -3.48 -3.93 14.46
N GLU A 26 -4.32 -2.91 14.59
CA GLU A 26 -4.73 -2.07 13.46
C GLU A 26 -3.57 -1.45 12.70
N GLU A 27 -2.44 -1.18 13.39
CA GLU A 27 -1.27 -0.60 12.75
C GLU A 27 -0.64 -1.55 11.75
N ASP A 28 -0.86 -2.85 11.92
CA ASP A 28 -0.24 -3.89 11.11
C ASP A 28 -1.13 -4.45 10.02
N LYS A 29 -2.40 -4.08 10.00
CA LYS A 29 -3.37 -4.70 9.10
C LYS A 29 -4.20 -3.68 8.35
N LEU A 30 -4.62 -4.08 7.14
CA LEU A 30 -5.62 -3.36 6.37
C LEU A 30 -6.84 -4.24 6.17
N TYR A 31 -7.99 -3.60 6.17
CA TYR A 31 -9.28 -4.23 5.95
C TYR A 31 -9.83 -3.72 4.63
N LEU A 32 -9.75 -4.54 3.60
CA LEU A 32 -10.16 -4.16 2.25
C LEU A 32 -11.58 -4.61 1.98
N ALA A 33 -12.47 -3.63 1.79
CA ALA A 33 -13.87 -3.90 1.54
C ALA A 33 -14.06 -4.54 0.15
N LYS A 34 -14.87 -5.57 0.11
CA LYS A 34 -15.27 -6.25 -1.12
C LYS A 34 -16.79 -6.36 -1.16
N ASN A 35 -17.34 -6.85 -2.28
CA ASN A 35 -18.78 -6.92 -2.48
C ASN A 35 -19.54 -7.66 -1.36
N GLN A 36 -18.92 -8.68 -0.78
CA GLN A 36 -19.58 -9.51 0.23
C GLN A 36 -18.68 -9.72 1.44
N GLY A 37 -18.06 -8.66 1.93
CA GLY A 37 -17.26 -8.78 3.13
C GLY A 37 -15.94 -8.03 3.02
N PHE A 38 -14.92 -8.56 3.67
CA PHE A 38 -13.61 -7.93 3.72
C PHE A 38 -12.52 -8.95 3.51
N GLU A 39 -11.42 -8.45 2.99
CA GLU A 39 -10.19 -9.19 3.02
C GLU A 39 -9.28 -8.46 4.00
N ILE A 40 -8.68 -9.20 4.93
CA ILE A 40 -7.79 -8.64 5.92
C ILE A 40 -6.37 -9.02 5.53
N ILE A 41 -5.51 -8.01 5.33
CA ILE A 41 -4.13 -8.25 4.92
C ILE A 41 -3.18 -7.53 5.87
N LYS A 42 -2.00 -8.10 6.06
CA LYS A 42 -0.95 -7.46 6.84
C LYS A 42 -0.24 -6.44 5.97
N ILE A 43 -0.01 -5.25 6.51
CA ILE A 43 0.65 -4.18 5.76
C ILE A 43 2.02 -4.63 5.25
N ARG A 44 2.77 -5.38 6.05
CA ARG A 44 4.09 -5.87 5.65
C ARG A 44 4.05 -6.84 4.47
N GLU A 45 2.90 -7.43 4.18
CA GLU A 45 2.73 -8.33 3.05
C GLU A 45 2.38 -7.62 1.75
N ILE A 46 2.10 -6.31 1.82
CA ILE A 46 1.82 -5.52 0.63
C ILE A 46 3.13 -5.08 0.02
N LEU A 47 3.32 -5.41 -1.25
CA LEU A 47 4.52 -5.03 -2.00
C LEU A 47 4.37 -3.61 -2.55
N TYR A 48 3.30 -3.38 -3.29
CA TYR A 48 2.99 -2.05 -3.82
C TYR A 48 1.53 -1.97 -4.23
N ILE A 49 1.06 -0.75 -4.46
CA ILE A 49 -0.32 -0.45 -4.80
C ILE A 49 -0.32 0.39 -6.06
N LYS A 50 -1.10 -0.03 -7.06
CA LYS A 50 -1.26 0.71 -8.30
C LYS A 50 -2.69 1.17 -8.48
N SER A 51 -2.85 2.43 -8.92
CA SER A 51 -4.14 2.96 -9.32
C SER A 51 -4.33 2.71 -10.81
N ILE A 52 -5.39 1.99 -11.17
CA ILE A 52 -5.71 1.67 -12.56
C ILE A 52 -7.16 2.05 -12.79
N LYS A 53 -7.38 3.14 -13.52
CA LYS A 53 -8.72 3.69 -13.75
C LYS A 53 -9.43 3.97 -12.43
N ASN A 54 -10.51 3.24 -12.16
CA ASN A 54 -11.33 3.45 -10.95
C ASN A 54 -10.99 2.47 -9.83
N TYR A 55 -9.94 1.69 -10.00
CA TYR A 55 -9.59 0.64 -9.04
C TYR A 55 -8.17 0.79 -8.55
N LEU A 56 -7.92 0.23 -7.37
CA LEU A 56 -6.57 0.03 -6.87
C LEU A 56 -6.27 -1.46 -6.95
N GLU A 57 -5.05 -1.78 -7.35
CA GLU A 57 -4.54 -3.14 -7.28
C GLU A 57 -3.46 -3.20 -6.22
N PHE A 58 -3.70 -4.04 -5.22
CA PHE A 58 -2.74 -4.30 -4.16
C PHE A 58 -1.96 -5.56 -4.53
N TYR A 59 -0.67 -5.38 -4.76
CA TYR A 59 0.22 -6.50 -5.06
C TYR A 59 0.80 -6.98 -3.75
N THR A 60 0.47 -8.20 -3.36
CA THR A 60 0.88 -8.77 -2.07
C THR A 60 1.67 -10.05 -2.28
N VAL A 61 2.30 -10.54 -1.21
CA VAL A 61 3.02 -11.82 -1.29
C VAL A 61 2.10 -12.98 -1.60
N GLY A 62 0.81 -12.86 -1.29
CA GLY A 62 -0.17 -13.91 -1.55
C GLY A 62 -0.95 -13.74 -2.83
N GLY A 63 -0.69 -12.67 -3.60
CA GLY A 63 -1.40 -12.42 -4.84
C GLY A 63 -1.91 -11.00 -4.95
N LYS A 64 -2.76 -10.78 -5.94
CA LYS A 64 -3.27 -9.45 -6.25
C LYS A 64 -4.70 -9.28 -5.73
N ILE A 65 -4.97 -8.14 -5.10
CA ILE A 65 -6.30 -7.82 -4.58
C ILE A 65 -6.73 -6.49 -5.21
N ARG A 66 -7.93 -6.48 -5.78
CA ARG A 66 -8.48 -5.28 -6.41
C ARG A 66 -9.56 -4.67 -5.51
N VAL A 67 -9.47 -3.36 -5.26
CA VAL A 67 -10.50 -2.65 -4.50
C VAL A 67 -10.85 -1.34 -5.20
N ARG A 68 -12.05 -0.84 -4.96
CA ARG A 68 -12.51 0.42 -5.50
C ARG A 68 -12.30 1.52 -4.46
N SER A 69 -11.21 2.26 -4.61
CA SER A 69 -10.85 3.30 -3.67
C SER A 69 -9.84 4.24 -4.34
N PRO A 70 -9.77 5.50 -3.92
CA PRO A 70 -8.76 6.41 -4.45
C PRO A 70 -7.40 6.16 -3.80
N LEU A 71 -6.34 6.34 -4.59
CA LEU A 71 -4.98 6.11 -4.11
C LEU A 71 -4.60 7.03 -2.95
N TYR A 72 -5.06 8.28 -2.98
CA TYR A 72 -4.67 9.26 -1.95
C TYR A 72 -5.06 8.81 -0.55
N PHE A 73 -6.11 8.04 -0.42
CA PHE A 73 -6.54 7.52 0.87
C PHE A 73 -5.45 6.65 1.51
N TYR A 74 -4.86 5.76 0.71
CA TYR A 74 -3.81 4.87 1.20
C TYR A 74 -2.45 5.57 1.28
N GLU A 75 -2.22 6.55 0.41
CA GLU A 75 -1.02 7.38 0.49
C GLU A 75 -0.91 8.04 1.87
N LYS A 76 -2.02 8.52 2.37
CA LYS A 76 -2.09 9.14 3.69
C LYS A 76 -2.00 8.11 4.81
N LYS A 77 -2.79 7.05 4.70
CA LYS A 77 -2.90 6.03 5.73
C LYS A 77 -1.61 5.25 5.91
N LEU A 78 -0.89 5.01 4.83
CA LEU A 78 0.32 4.19 4.84
C LEU A 78 1.61 5.02 4.74
N ALA A 79 1.54 6.31 5.03
CA ALA A 79 2.67 7.22 4.85
C ALA A 79 3.94 6.82 5.61
N LYS A 80 3.78 6.07 6.70
CA LYS A 80 4.92 5.62 7.50
C LYS A 80 5.82 4.64 6.74
N ASP A 81 5.22 3.71 6.00
CA ASP A 81 5.94 2.62 5.36
C ASP A 81 5.96 2.69 3.84
N PHE A 82 5.06 3.46 3.26
CA PHE A 82 4.91 3.52 1.81
C PHE A 82 5.31 4.87 1.27
N ILE A 83 5.89 4.87 0.08
CA ILE A 83 6.23 6.08 -0.64
C ILE A 83 5.66 6.05 -2.04
N LYS A 84 5.35 7.22 -2.55
CA LYS A 84 4.86 7.38 -3.92
C LYS A 84 6.05 7.48 -4.86
N ILE A 85 6.08 6.65 -5.89
CA ILE A 85 7.17 6.65 -6.87
C ILE A 85 6.72 7.14 -8.25
N SER A 86 5.42 7.23 -8.45
CA SER A 86 4.83 7.79 -9.65
C SER A 86 3.43 8.28 -9.30
N ARG A 87 2.80 8.90 -10.27
CA ARG A 87 1.44 9.41 -10.10
C ARG A 87 0.46 8.35 -9.60
N ASN A 88 0.68 7.12 -10.02
CA ASN A 88 -0.27 6.03 -9.78
C ASN A 88 0.24 4.90 -8.89
N THR A 89 1.42 5.04 -8.30
CA THR A 89 2.03 3.91 -7.61
C THR A 89 2.60 4.28 -6.25
N LEU A 90 2.18 3.52 -5.24
CA LEU A 90 2.74 3.56 -3.89
C LEU A 90 3.50 2.25 -3.67
N VAL A 91 4.72 2.34 -3.14
CA VAL A 91 5.50 1.14 -2.86
C VAL A 91 5.82 1.04 -1.38
N ASN A 92 5.86 -0.19 -0.89
CA ASN A 92 6.29 -0.48 0.46
C ASN A 92 7.82 -0.42 0.49
N PHE A 93 8.36 0.60 1.15
CA PHE A 93 9.79 0.84 1.15
C PHE A 93 10.58 -0.34 1.72
N GLU A 94 10.03 -1.00 2.74
CA GLU A 94 10.67 -2.16 3.35
C GLU A 94 10.79 -3.36 2.42
N GLN A 95 9.99 -3.39 1.36
CA GLN A 95 9.98 -4.51 0.42
C GLN A 95 10.85 -4.26 -0.81
N ILE A 96 11.45 -3.10 -0.91
CA ILE A 96 12.35 -2.80 -2.04
C ILE A 96 13.64 -3.62 -1.85
N THR A 97 13.98 -4.41 -2.86
CA THR A 97 15.17 -5.25 -2.82
C THR A 97 16.37 -4.60 -3.53
N ARG A 98 16.13 -3.69 -4.44
CA ARG A 98 17.20 -3.07 -5.21
C ARG A 98 16.76 -1.76 -5.82
N LEU A 99 17.66 -0.77 -5.82
CA LEU A 99 17.51 0.48 -6.53
C LEU A 99 18.68 0.56 -7.52
N GLU A 100 18.40 0.94 -8.76
CA GLU A 100 19.48 1.06 -9.74
C GLU A 100 19.14 2.13 -10.79
N THR A 101 20.17 2.57 -11.50
CA THR A 101 20.02 3.50 -12.61
C THR A 101 19.88 2.71 -13.90
N ASP A 102 18.86 3.05 -14.68
CA ASP A 102 18.60 2.41 -15.96
C ASP A 102 18.80 3.44 -17.06
N PHE A 103 19.41 3.00 -18.16
CA PHE A 103 19.71 3.90 -19.30
C PHE A 103 18.47 4.51 -19.92
N VAL A 104 17.39 3.74 -19.96
CA VAL A 104 16.15 4.16 -20.62
C VAL A 104 15.22 4.89 -19.64
N TYR A 105 15.06 4.35 -18.45
CA TYR A 105 14.04 4.80 -17.50
C TYR A 105 14.57 5.67 -16.37
N GLY A 106 15.89 5.86 -16.28
CA GLY A 106 16.49 6.61 -15.18
C GLY A 106 16.60 5.75 -13.94
N VAL A 107 15.92 6.12 -12.87
CA VAL A 107 15.95 5.33 -11.64
C VAL A 107 14.83 4.30 -11.66
N VAL A 108 15.17 3.07 -11.33
CA VAL A 108 14.20 1.98 -11.20
C VAL A 108 14.41 1.27 -9.88
N LEU A 109 13.34 0.67 -9.38
CA LEU A 109 13.44 -0.14 -8.18
C LEU A 109 12.87 -1.53 -8.46
N TRP A 110 13.31 -2.47 -7.63
CA TRP A 110 12.85 -3.85 -7.71
C TRP A 110 12.12 -4.22 -6.44
N ILE A 111 10.95 -4.82 -6.60
CA ILE A 111 10.20 -5.41 -5.50
C ILE A 111 9.83 -6.80 -5.98
N SER A 112 10.33 -7.83 -5.26
CA SER A 112 10.21 -9.20 -5.71
C SER A 112 10.81 -9.29 -7.12
N GLU A 113 10.07 -9.75 -8.11
CA GLU A 113 10.55 -9.87 -9.50
C GLU A 113 10.12 -8.69 -10.36
N ASP A 114 9.41 -7.73 -9.77
CA ASP A 114 8.87 -6.60 -10.51
C ASP A 114 9.83 -5.41 -10.52
N LYS A 115 10.07 -4.91 -11.71
CA LYS A 115 10.91 -3.73 -11.93
C LYS A 115 9.99 -2.53 -12.17
N LEU A 116 10.08 -1.53 -11.31
CA LEU A 116 9.21 -0.36 -11.36
C LEU A 116 10.03 0.92 -11.60
N PRO A 117 9.68 1.70 -12.63
CA PRO A 117 10.35 2.97 -12.85
C PRO A 117 9.92 4.02 -11.82
N VAL A 118 10.87 4.84 -11.40
CA VAL A 118 10.60 5.93 -10.46
C VAL A 118 10.55 7.23 -11.25
N SER A 119 9.42 7.93 -11.17
CA SER A 119 9.28 9.21 -11.85
C SER A 119 10.19 10.25 -11.18
N ARG A 120 10.82 11.10 -11.99
CA ARG A 120 11.72 12.14 -11.49
C ARG A 120 11.09 13.00 -10.40
N ARG A 121 9.82 13.31 -10.56
CA ARG A 121 9.08 14.12 -9.60
C ARG A 121 9.08 13.51 -8.19
N TYR A 122 9.22 12.21 -8.10
CA TYR A 122 9.09 11.47 -6.84
C TYR A 122 10.41 10.95 -6.30
N LEU A 123 11.53 11.27 -6.92
CA LEU A 123 12.86 10.84 -6.44
C LEU A 123 13.13 11.35 -5.02
N ALA A 124 12.64 12.52 -4.69
CA ALA A 124 12.82 13.09 -3.36
C ALA A 124 12.24 12.19 -2.26
N ASN A 125 11.17 11.45 -2.56
CA ASN A 125 10.55 10.55 -1.59
C ASN A 125 11.50 9.41 -1.22
N ILE A 126 12.21 8.88 -2.22
CA ILE A 126 13.19 7.81 -1.99
C ILE A 126 14.36 8.34 -1.17
N ASN A 127 14.88 9.52 -1.56
CA ASN A 127 15.99 10.13 -0.85
C ASN A 127 15.65 10.40 0.62
N GLN A 128 14.43 10.85 0.86
CA GLN A 128 13.96 11.11 2.23
C GLN A 128 13.97 9.83 3.07
N LYS A 129 13.45 8.75 2.51
CA LYS A 129 13.40 7.46 3.22
C LYS A 129 14.78 6.88 3.46
N LEU A 130 15.69 7.02 2.50
CA LEU A 130 17.07 6.57 2.67
C LEU A 130 17.78 7.32 3.80
N LYS A 131 17.54 8.62 3.91
CA LYS A 131 18.12 9.42 4.99
C LYS A 131 17.57 8.99 6.34
N GLU A 132 16.28 8.71 6.42
CA GLU A 132 15.67 8.22 7.66
C GLU A 132 16.28 6.89 8.09
N GLY A 133 16.50 5.98 7.13
CA GLY A 133 17.13 4.69 7.39
C GLY A 133 18.57 4.83 7.86
N ALA A 134 19.32 5.76 7.29
CA ALA A 134 20.72 5.98 7.66
C ALA A 134 20.89 6.52 9.07
N ARG A 135 19.85 7.10 9.67
CA ARG A 135 19.88 7.65 11.02
C ARG A 135 19.62 6.60 12.10
N LYS A 136 19.18 5.44 11.69
CA LYS A 136 18.97 4.33 12.60
C LYS A 136 20.28 3.55 12.75
#